data_7ab83c97f090d90b150a2735bd0f7102
#
_entry.id   7ab83c97f090d90b150a2735bd0f7102
#
_cell.length_a   1.000
_cell.length_b   1.000
_cell.length_c   1.000
_cell.angle_alpha   90.00
_cell.angle_beta   90.00
_cell.angle_gamma   90.00
#
_symmetry.space_group_name_H-M   'P 1'
#
loop_
_entity.id
_entity.type
_entity.pdbx_description
1 polymer ?
#
loop_
_entity_poly.entity_id
_entity_poly.type
_entity_poly.pdbx_seq_one_letter_code
_entity_poly.pdbx_strand_id
1 'polypeptide(L)'
;MNDLLKQYFGYDEFRPGQKEIIQKVIDQENVLGIMPTGSGKSICYQLPALLLDGLTVVVSPLISLMKDQVDAANQLGIPATFINSSLDGYETARRFQEIDRQQYRLLYIAPERFIMPDFIQAMKRWNVRMIAIDEAHCISQWGHDFRPSYLQMANQLDQLPNRPVIVALTATA
;
A
#
# COMPACT_ATOMS: atom_id res chain seq x y z
N MET A 1 14.23 -12.64 -5.90
CA MET A 1 14.13 -11.25 -5.40
C MET A 1 14.98 -10.27 -6.22
N ASN A 2 16.27 -10.52 -6.35
CA ASN A 2 17.18 -9.63 -7.11
C ASN A 2 16.84 -9.54 -8.59
N ASP A 3 16.33 -10.63 -9.20
CA ASP A 3 15.92 -10.62 -10.60
C ASP A 3 14.74 -9.66 -10.83
N LEU A 4 13.78 -9.62 -9.91
CA LEU A 4 12.66 -8.69 -9.98
C LEU A 4 13.12 -7.27 -9.78
N LEU A 5 14.07 -7.04 -8.88
CA LEU A 5 14.64 -5.71 -8.65
C LEU A 5 15.25 -5.16 -9.94
N LYS A 6 16.02 -5.98 -10.63
CA LYS A 6 16.64 -5.59 -11.92
C LYS A 6 15.60 -5.41 -12.99
N GLN A 7 14.68 -6.36 -13.16
CA GLN A 7 13.71 -6.38 -14.24
C GLN A 7 12.75 -5.19 -14.16
N TYR A 8 12.19 -4.91 -12.98
CA TYR A 8 11.16 -3.89 -12.81
C TYR A 8 11.72 -2.52 -12.44
N PHE A 9 12.76 -2.47 -11.62
CA PHE A 9 13.26 -1.21 -11.08
C PHE A 9 14.61 -0.79 -11.63
N GLY A 10 15.30 -1.69 -12.34
CA GLY A 10 16.58 -1.38 -12.99
C GLY A 10 17.77 -1.31 -12.07
N TYR A 11 17.65 -1.76 -10.82
CA TYR A 11 18.73 -1.74 -9.85
C TYR A 11 19.37 -3.12 -9.71
N ASP A 12 20.68 -3.14 -9.53
CA ASP A 12 21.43 -4.38 -9.31
C ASP A 12 21.44 -4.81 -7.85
N GLU A 13 21.35 -3.84 -6.93
CA GLU A 13 21.42 -4.09 -5.48
C GLU A 13 20.35 -3.32 -4.73
N PHE A 14 19.90 -3.90 -3.61
CA PHE A 14 19.00 -3.23 -2.70
C PHE A 14 19.76 -2.16 -1.90
N ARG A 15 19.06 -1.09 -1.55
CA ARG A 15 19.53 -0.13 -0.58
C ARG A 15 19.44 -0.71 0.83
N PRO A 16 20.23 -0.20 1.80
CA PRO A 16 20.16 -0.68 3.17
C PRO A 16 18.73 -0.69 3.73
N GLY A 17 18.33 -1.80 4.32
CA GLY A 17 17.01 -1.98 4.93
C GLY A 17 15.94 -2.52 4.01
N GLN A 18 16.06 -2.35 2.68
CA GLN A 18 15.02 -2.79 1.76
C GLN A 18 14.84 -4.31 1.76
N LYS A 19 15.92 -5.05 1.63
CA LYS A 19 15.86 -6.51 1.52
C LYS A 19 15.29 -7.14 2.78
N GLU A 20 15.64 -6.64 3.94
CA GLU A 20 15.17 -7.14 5.23
C GLU A 20 13.65 -6.95 5.36
N ILE A 21 13.14 -5.78 4.97
CA ILE A 21 11.71 -5.50 4.99
C ILE A 21 10.97 -6.43 4.04
N ILE A 22 11.47 -6.55 2.81
CA ILE A 22 10.85 -7.39 1.78
C ILE A 22 10.81 -8.86 2.23
N GLN A 23 11.90 -9.35 2.81
CA GLN A 23 11.97 -10.73 3.28
C GLN A 23 10.94 -11.00 4.39
N LYS A 24 10.77 -10.06 5.32
CA LYS A 24 9.75 -10.21 6.36
C LYS A 24 8.35 -10.30 5.78
N VAL A 25 8.07 -9.48 4.78
CA VAL A 25 6.76 -9.52 4.10
C VAL A 25 6.54 -10.87 3.44
N ILE A 26 7.52 -11.39 2.72
CA ILE A 26 7.45 -12.70 2.07
C ILE A 26 7.22 -13.79 3.11
N ASP A 27 7.83 -13.68 4.27
CA ASP A 27 7.68 -14.62 5.37
C ASP A 27 6.37 -14.42 6.16
N GLN A 28 5.49 -13.55 5.68
CA GLN A 28 4.18 -13.27 6.29
C GLN A 28 4.31 -12.62 7.68
N GLU A 29 5.38 -11.88 7.91
CA GLU A 29 5.60 -11.15 9.16
C GLU A 29 5.28 -9.68 8.98
N ASN A 30 4.51 -9.12 9.91
CA ASN A 30 4.25 -7.68 9.94
C ASN A 30 5.55 -6.94 10.26
N VAL A 31 5.76 -5.80 9.62
CA VAL A 31 7.01 -5.06 9.76
C VAL A 31 6.77 -3.55 9.82
N LEU A 32 7.55 -2.89 10.67
CA LEU A 32 7.65 -1.43 10.69
C LEU A 32 9.02 -1.05 10.14
N GLY A 33 9.04 -0.37 8.99
CA GLY A 33 10.27 0.09 8.37
C GLY A 33 10.47 1.59 8.59
N ILE A 34 11.60 1.94 9.19
CA ILE A 34 11.99 3.35 9.37
C ILE A 34 13.10 3.61 8.37
N MET A 35 12.80 4.40 7.34
CA MET A 35 13.72 4.67 6.24
C MET A 35 13.73 6.15 5.91
N PRO A 36 14.90 6.76 5.72
CA PRO A 36 14.99 8.18 5.36
C PRO A 36 14.25 8.47 4.05
N THR A 37 13.76 9.70 3.90
CA THR A 37 13.17 10.17 2.66
C THR A 37 14.15 9.97 1.50
N GLY A 38 13.65 9.45 0.38
CA GLY A 38 14.48 9.19 -0.79
C GLY A 38 15.27 7.89 -0.76
N SER A 39 15.07 7.04 0.27
CA SER A 39 15.78 5.76 0.37
C SER A 39 15.05 4.60 -0.34
N GLY A 40 14.01 4.90 -1.13
CA GLY A 40 13.30 3.89 -1.90
C GLY A 40 12.28 3.12 -1.07
N LYS A 41 11.50 3.79 -0.25
CA LYS A 41 10.46 3.14 0.57
C LYS A 41 9.44 2.37 -0.28
N SER A 42 9.08 2.89 -1.44
CA SER A 42 8.03 2.28 -2.27
C SER A 42 8.41 0.88 -2.76
N ILE A 43 9.68 0.60 -2.99
CA ILE A 43 10.14 -0.74 -3.41
C ILE A 43 9.80 -1.77 -2.34
N CYS A 44 9.79 -1.36 -1.07
CA CYS A 44 9.52 -2.26 0.05
C CYS A 44 8.12 -2.87 0.03
N TYR A 45 7.16 -2.25 -0.68
CA TYR A 45 5.84 -2.85 -0.89
C TYR A 45 5.56 -3.18 -2.36
N GLN A 46 6.15 -2.45 -3.30
CA GLN A 46 5.92 -2.71 -4.72
C GLN A 46 6.51 -4.04 -5.16
N LEU A 47 7.72 -4.36 -4.72
CA LEU A 47 8.37 -5.61 -5.10
C LEU A 47 7.67 -6.82 -4.47
N PRO A 48 7.34 -6.83 -3.16
CA PRO A 48 6.56 -7.94 -2.61
C PRO A 48 5.19 -8.09 -3.26
N ALA A 49 4.56 -6.99 -3.70
CA ALA A 49 3.28 -7.05 -4.39
C ALA A 49 3.35 -7.89 -5.67
N LEU A 50 4.51 -7.93 -6.32
CA LEU A 50 4.73 -8.76 -7.50
C LEU A 50 4.88 -10.25 -7.15
N LEU A 51 5.30 -10.54 -5.92
CA LEU A 51 5.52 -11.91 -5.46
C LEU A 51 4.28 -12.52 -4.81
N LEU A 52 3.42 -11.68 -4.23
CA LEU A 52 2.21 -12.13 -3.58
C LEU A 52 1.09 -12.32 -4.59
N ASP A 53 0.31 -13.38 -4.43
CA ASP A 53 -0.83 -13.67 -5.31
C ASP A 53 -2.07 -12.97 -4.75
N GLY A 54 -2.31 -11.75 -5.19
CA GLY A 54 -3.45 -10.96 -4.73
C GLY A 54 -3.19 -9.48 -4.79
N LEU A 55 -4.04 -8.73 -4.11
CA LEU A 55 -4.04 -7.27 -4.11
C LEU A 55 -3.23 -6.73 -2.93
N THR A 56 -2.45 -5.70 -3.20
CA THR A 56 -1.81 -4.87 -2.17
C THR A 56 -2.53 -3.53 -2.08
N VAL A 57 -3.03 -3.20 -0.89
CA VAL A 57 -3.65 -1.90 -0.61
C VAL A 57 -2.60 -1.00 0.01
N VAL A 58 -2.37 0.17 -0.60
CA VAL A 58 -1.40 1.16 -0.10
C VAL A 58 -2.17 2.34 0.47
N VAL A 59 -2.02 2.58 1.76
CA VAL A 59 -2.67 3.68 2.44
C VAL A 59 -1.71 4.86 2.55
N SER A 60 -2.11 6.01 2.02
CA SER A 60 -1.30 7.23 2.04
C SER A 60 -2.19 8.45 2.34
N PRO A 61 -1.68 9.43 3.09
CA PRO A 61 -2.43 10.67 3.33
C PRO A 61 -2.29 11.67 2.19
N LEU A 62 -1.42 11.41 1.21
CA LEU A 62 -1.01 12.35 0.19
C LEU A 62 -1.84 12.18 -1.08
N ILE A 63 -3.13 12.57 -1.00
CA ILE A 63 -4.10 12.41 -2.09
C ILE A 63 -3.60 13.06 -3.38
N SER A 64 -3.02 14.26 -3.26
CA SER A 64 -2.52 15.00 -4.42
C SER A 64 -1.38 14.30 -5.16
N LEU A 65 -0.68 13.37 -4.52
CA LEU A 65 0.43 12.62 -5.12
C LEU A 65 0.04 11.23 -5.58
N MET A 66 -1.17 10.77 -5.27
CA MET A 66 -1.58 9.40 -5.59
C MET A 66 -1.56 9.11 -7.08
N LYS A 67 -2.06 10.06 -7.89
CA LYS A 67 -2.05 9.89 -9.34
C LYS A 67 -0.63 9.68 -9.87
N ASP A 68 0.31 10.49 -9.39
CA ASP A 68 1.71 10.38 -9.81
C ASP A 68 2.31 9.05 -9.37
N GLN A 69 2.00 8.61 -8.17
CA GLN A 69 2.47 7.31 -7.66
C GLN A 69 1.93 6.14 -8.49
N VAL A 70 0.65 6.20 -8.83
CA VAL A 70 -0.01 5.19 -9.67
C VAL A 70 0.59 5.20 -11.08
N ASP A 71 0.77 6.37 -11.67
CA ASP A 71 1.36 6.50 -13.00
C ASP A 71 2.79 5.92 -13.00
N ALA A 72 3.57 6.20 -11.98
CA ALA A 72 4.93 5.67 -11.86
C ALA A 72 4.95 4.14 -11.75
N ALA A 73 4.04 3.56 -10.97
CA ALA A 73 3.93 2.11 -10.84
C ALA A 73 3.55 1.47 -12.16
N ASN A 74 2.58 2.04 -12.87
CA ASN A 74 2.16 1.53 -14.18
C ASN A 74 3.30 1.61 -15.22
N GLN A 75 4.12 2.66 -15.16
CA GLN A 75 5.29 2.79 -16.04
C GLN A 75 6.33 1.71 -15.77
N LEU A 76 6.42 1.25 -14.52
CA LEU A 76 7.31 0.14 -14.16
C LEU A 76 6.75 -1.23 -14.57
N GLY A 77 5.50 -1.28 -15.04
CA GLY A 77 4.84 -2.53 -15.40
C GLY A 77 4.08 -3.18 -14.25
N ILE A 78 3.83 -2.45 -13.16
CA ILE A 78 3.05 -2.92 -12.02
C ILE A 78 1.65 -2.32 -12.11
N PRO A 79 0.61 -3.10 -12.46
CA PRO A 79 -0.74 -2.56 -12.60
C PRO A 79 -1.25 -1.94 -11.31
N ALA A 80 -1.57 -0.66 -11.36
CA ALA A 80 -1.97 0.11 -10.19
C ALA A 80 -3.14 1.04 -10.50
N THR A 81 -3.95 1.32 -9.48
CA THR A 81 -5.02 2.30 -9.53
C THR A 81 -5.14 3.00 -8.17
N PHE A 82 -5.98 4.02 -8.09
CA PHE A 82 -6.29 4.68 -6.83
C PHE A 82 -7.78 4.98 -6.72
N ILE A 83 -8.26 5.06 -5.49
CA ILE A 83 -9.62 5.49 -5.17
C ILE A 83 -9.51 6.57 -4.09
N ASN A 84 -9.89 7.78 -4.40
CA ASN A 84 -9.88 8.90 -3.46
C ASN A 84 -10.97 9.92 -3.82
N SER A 85 -11.03 11.01 -3.05
CA SER A 85 -12.06 12.02 -3.18
C SER A 85 -11.99 12.86 -4.47
N SER A 86 -10.92 12.73 -5.26
CA SER A 86 -10.81 13.41 -6.54
C SER A 86 -11.67 12.76 -7.64
N LEU A 87 -12.16 11.55 -7.41
CA LEU A 87 -12.97 10.79 -8.37
C LEU A 87 -14.45 11.06 -8.13
N ASP A 88 -15.23 11.12 -9.22
CA ASP A 88 -16.69 11.15 -9.12
C ASP A 88 -17.22 9.73 -8.84
N GLY A 89 -18.55 9.63 -8.61
CA GLY A 89 -19.17 8.36 -8.28
C GLY A 89 -19.11 7.33 -9.41
N TYR A 90 -19.22 7.78 -10.64
CA TYR A 90 -19.12 6.90 -11.82
C TYR A 90 -17.72 6.30 -11.94
N GLU A 91 -16.70 7.12 -11.84
CA GLU A 91 -15.32 6.66 -11.93
C GLU A 91 -14.94 5.73 -10.76
N THR A 92 -15.42 6.06 -9.56
CA THR A 92 -15.22 5.21 -8.38
C THR A 92 -15.83 3.83 -8.61
N ALA A 93 -17.08 3.76 -9.06
CA ALA A 93 -17.76 2.50 -9.32
C ALA A 93 -17.05 1.69 -10.40
N ARG A 94 -16.58 2.35 -11.45
CA ARG A 94 -15.84 1.69 -12.53
C ARG A 94 -14.56 1.04 -12.00
N ARG A 95 -13.81 1.74 -11.14
CA ARG A 95 -12.59 1.19 -10.56
C ARG A 95 -12.85 0.03 -9.62
N PHE A 96 -13.93 0.08 -8.84
CA PHE A 96 -14.34 -1.07 -8.04
C PHE A 96 -14.55 -2.31 -8.90
N GLN A 97 -15.24 -2.16 -10.05
CA GLN A 97 -15.45 -3.26 -10.97
C GLN A 97 -14.15 -3.80 -11.55
N GLU A 98 -13.23 -2.93 -11.91
CA GLU A 98 -11.92 -3.34 -12.44
C GLU A 98 -11.12 -4.11 -11.39
N ILE A 99 -11.18 -3.69 -10.12
CA ILE A 99 -10.52 -4.39 -9.03
C ILE A 99 -11.18 -5.76 -8.80
N ASP A 100 -12.51 -5.84 -8.87
CA ASP A 100 -13.24 -7.10 -8.77
C ASP A 100 -12.77 -8.10 -9.85
N ARG A 101 -12.37 -7.60 -11.02
CA ARG A 101 -11.85 -8.41 -12.12
C ARG A 101 -10.36 -8.71 -12.01
N GLN A 102 -9.74 -8.37 -10.89
CA GLN A 102 -8.32 -8.63 -10.61
C GLN A 102 -7.36 -8.00 -11.62
N GLN A 103 -7.68 -6.81 -12.11
CA GLN A 103 -6.87 -6.11 -13.09
C GLN A 103 -5.65 -5.40 -12.49
N TYR A 104 -5.58 -5.29 -11.16
CA TYR A 104 -4.55 -4.50 -10.48
C TYR A 104 -3.80 -5.30 -9.44
N ARG A 105 -2.53 -4.94 -9.23
CA ARG A 105 -1.69 -5.43 -8.14
C ARG A 105 -1.67 -4.45 -6.96
N LEU A 106 -1.79 -3.14 -7.24
CA LEU A 106 -1.70 -2.08 -6.24
C LEU A 106 -2.96 -1.22 -6.28
N LEU A 107 -3.52 -0.96 -5.11
CA LEU A 107 -4.61 0.00 -4.93
C LEU A 107 -4.19 1.04 -3.90
N TYR A 108 -4.03 2.29 -4.33
CA TYR A 108 -3.71 3.42 -3.45
C TYR A 108 -4.99 4.06 -2.95
N ILE A 109 -5.10 4.25 -1.64
CA ILE A 109 -6.25 4.90 -1.01
C ILE A 109 -5.82 5.83 0.10
N ALA A 110 -6.70 6.78 0.43
CA ALA A 110 -6.56 7.58 1.65
C ALA A 110 -7.14 6.80 2.85
N PRO A 111 -6.67 7.08 4.07
CA PRO A 111 -7.16 6.38 5.25
C PRO A 111 -8.67 6.58 5.50
N GLU A 112 -9.21 7.74 5.12
CA GLU A 112 -10.64 8.03 5.24
C GLU A 112 -11.47 7.08 4.37
N ARG A 113 -10.95 6.73 3.20
CA ARG A 113 -11.64 5.81 2.29
C ARG A 113 -11.58 4.38 2.81
N PHE A 114 -10.50 4.01 3.46
CA PHE A 114 -10.32 2.66 4.00
C PHE A 114 -11.43 2.27 4.97
N ILE A 115 -11.91 3.22 5.78
CA ILE A 115 -12.90 2.95 6.82
C ILE A 115 -14.36 3.06 6.34
N MET A 116 -14.58 3.38 5.08
CA MET A 116 -15.95 3.47 4.55
C MET A 116 -16.56 2.08 4.39
N PRO A 117 -17.85 1.90 4.73
CA PRO A 117 -18.47 0.56 4.72
C PRO A 117 -18.41 -0.15 3.38
N ASP A 118 -18.55 0.57 2.27
CA ASP A 118 -18.48 -0.02 0.93
C ASP A 118 -17.10 -0.58 0.65
N PHE A 119 -16.04 0.12 1.10
CA PHE A 119 -14.67 -0.34 0.93
C PHE A 119 -14.37 -1.56 1.83
N ILE A 120 -14.83 -1.53 3.07
CA ILE A 120 -14.66 -2.65 3.99
C ILE A 120 -15.33 -3.91 3.41
N GLN A 121 -16.55 -3.78 2.88
CA GLN A 121 -17.24 -4.89 2.23
C GLN A 121 -16.49 -5.38 0.99
N ALA A 122 -15.95 -4.47 0.21
CA ALA A 122 -15.19 -4.83 -0.99
C ALA A 122 -13.91 -5.59 -0.63
N MET A 123 -13.21 -5.18 0.42
CA MET A 123 -12.00 -5.88 0.86
C MET A 123 -12.26 -7.32 1.29
N LYS A 124 -13.47 -7.63 1.73
CA LYS A 124 -13.85 -9.02 2.04
C LYS A 124 -13.98 -9.89 0.78
N ARG A 125 -14.29 -9.28 -0.36
CA ARG A 125 -14.35 -9.97 -1.65
C ARG A 125 -13.00 -10.06 -2.33
N TRP A 126 -12.20 -9.01 -2.20
CA TRP A 126 -10.88 -8.95 -2.83
C TRP A 126 -9.89 -9.82 -2.07
N ASN A 127 -8.97 -10.42 -2.79
CA ASN A 127 -7.90 -11.17 -2.17
C ASN A 127 -6.78 -10.22 -1.75
N VAL A 128 -6.99 -9.50 -0.65
CA VAL A 128 -6.00 -8.55 -0.13
C VAL A 128 -4.94 -9.33 0.63
N ARG A 129 -3.70 -9.31 0.13
CA ARG A 129 -2.58 -10.07 0.70
C ARG A 129 -1.64 -9.20 1.54
N MET A 130 -1.61 -7.92 1.26
CA MET A 130 -0.73 -6.99 1.97
C MET A 130 -1.41 -5.62 2.09
N ILE A 131 -1.19 -4.97 3.21
CA ILE A 131 -1.56 -3.58 3.41
C ILE A 131 -0.28 -2.82 3.75
N ALA A 132 0.10 -1.89 2.87
CA ALA A 132 1.23 -1.00 3.09
C ALA A 132 0.70 0.32 3.63
N ILE A 133 1.21 0.73 4.79
CA ILE A 133 0.81 1.99 5.43
C ILE A 133 1.97 2.95 5.28
N ASP A 134 1.84 3.91 4.36
CA ASP A 134 2.84 4.95 4.19
C ASP A 134 2.58 6.07 5.19
N GLU A 135 3.64 6.78 5.57
CA GLU A 135 3.57 7.83 6.59
C GLU A 135 2.99 7.30 7.91
N ALA A 136 3.45 6.13 8.34
CA ALA A 136 2.88 5.41 9.49
C ALA A 136 2.96 6.20 10.79
N HIS A 137 3.85 7.21 10.88
CA HIS A 137 3.92 8.10 12.04
C HIS A 137 2.59 8.84 12.31
N CYS A 138 1.72 8.96 11.29
CA CYS A 138 0.40 9.59 11.43
C CYS A 138 -0.54 8.83 12.39
N ILE A 139 -0.22 7.59 12.77
CA ILE A 139 -1.01 6.81 13.73
C ILE A 139 -0.82 7.31 15.16
N SER A 140 0.34 7.89 15.47
CA SER A 140 0.68 8.28 16.84
C SER A 140 -0.11 9.50 17.30
N GLN A 141 -0.92 9.34 18.34
CA GLN A 141 -1.69 10.41 18.97
C GLN A 141 -0.79 11.51 19.57
N TRP A 142 0.46 11.20 19.83
CA TRP A 142 1.41 12.11 20.48
C TRP A 142 2.31 12.81 19.46
N GLY A 143 2.19 12.46 18.18
CA GLY A 143 2.96 13.09 17.11
C GLY A 143 2.27 14.34 16.57
N HIS A 144 3.06 15.28 16.04
CA HIS A 144 2.55 16.52 15.45
C HIS A 144 1.81 16.30 14.13
N ASP A 145 2.02 15.16 13.48
CA ASP A 145 1.37 14.79 12.21
C ASP A 145 0.20 13.81 12.42
N PHE A 146 -0.29 13.69 13.65
CA PHE A 146 -1.36 12.75 13.95
C PHE A 146 -2.60 13.00 13.08
N ARG A 147 -3.12 11.91 12.52
CA ARG A 147 -4.36 11.92 11.74
C ARG A 147 -5.32 10.88 12.32
N PRO A 148 -6.48 11.31 12.87
CA PRO A 148 -7.43 10.37 13.49
C PRO A 148 -7.87 9.24 12.56
N SER A 149 -7.96 9.48 11.26
CA SER A 149 -8.33 8.46 10.28
C SER A 149 -7.34 7.30 10.23
N TYR A 150 -6.05 7.56 10.49
CA TYR A 150 -5.05 6.50 10.57
C TYR A 150 -5.29 5.58 11.76
N LEU A 151 -5.66 6.15 12.91
CA LEU A 151 -5.96 5.35 14.09
C LEU A 151 -7.23 4.53 13.88
N GLN A 152 -8.26 5.13 13.30
CA GLN A 152 -9.51 4.43 12.96
C GLN A 152 -9.24 3.26 12.01
N MET A 153 -8.42 3.49 10.99
CA MET A 153 -8.01 2.44 10.05
C MET A 153 -7.26 1.32 10.79
N ALA A 154 -6.30 1.66 11.62
CA ALA A 154 -5.51 0.68 12.37
C ALA A 154 -6.39 -0.23 13.22
N ASN A 155 -7.45 0.32 13.81
CA ASN A 155 -8.39 -0.44 14.62
C ASN A 155 -9.22 -1.43 13.80
N GLN A 156 -9.30 -1.26 12.48
CA GLN A 156 -10.04 -2.15 11.60
C GLN A 156 -9.17 -3.29 11.04
N LEU A 157 -7.85 -3.20 11.15
CA LEU A 157 -6.96 -4.16 10.50
C LEU A 157 -7.15 -5.60 11.01
N ASP A 158 -7.43 -5.77 12.30
CA ASP A 158 -7.60 -7.08 12.90
C ASP A 158 -8.90 -7.79 12.44
N GLN A 159 -9.84 -7.02 11.86
CA GLN A 159 -11.13 -7.55 11.43
C GLN A 159 -11.11 -8.01 9.98
N LEU A 160 -10.00 -7.82 9.26
CA LEU A 160 -9.91 -8.18 7.85
C LEU A 160 -9.76 -9.69 7.67
N PRO A 161 -10.45 -10.29 6.69
CA PRO A 161 -10.28 -11.70 6.37
C PRO A 161 -8.89 -11.96 5.79
N ASN A 162 -8.42 -13.19 5.92
CA ASN A 162 -7.14 -13.67 5.39
C ASN A 162 -5.90 -13.06 6.02
N ARG A 163 -6.03 -12.21 7.02
CA ARG A 163 -4.94 -11.57 7.76
C ARG A 163 -3.82 -11.07 6.84
N PRO A 164 -4.07 -10.00 6.06
CA PRO A 164 -3.03 -9.44 5.20
C PRO A 164 -1.77 -9.08 5.99
N VAL A 165 -0.62 -9.21 5.35
CA VAL A 165 0.64 -8.75 5.96
C VAL A 165 0.62 -7.22 6.02
N ILE A 166 1.02 -6.66 7.14
CA ILE A 166 1.06 -5.21 7.34
C ILE A 166 2.50 -4.73 7.23
N VAL A 167 2.73 -3.78 6.32
CA VAL A 167 4.01 -3.10 6.15
C VAL A 167 3.80 -1.63 6.47
N ALA A 168 4.26 -1.20 7.62
CA ALA A 168 4.18 0.20 8.02
C ALA A 168 5.51 0.90 7.74
N LEU A 169 5.49 1.98 7.00
CA LEU A 169 6.68 2.69 6.57
C LEU A 169 6.63 4.15 7.00
N THR A 170 7.74 4.65 7.51
CA THR A 170 7.87 6.05 7.89
C THR A 170 9.33 6.50 7.77
N ALA A 171 9.51 7.80 7.55
CA ALA A 171 10.85 8.40 7.59
C ALA A 171 11.30 8.73 9.03
N THR A 172 10.34 8.80 9.97
CA THR A 172 10.62 9.15 11.37
C THR A 172 9.91 8.17 12.30
N ALA A 173 10.54 7.88 13.40
CA ALA A 173 9.97 7.04 14.45
C ALA A 173 8.94 7.81 15.29
#